data_1362007060e346b288c8c2234b592720
#
_entry.id   1362007060e346b288c8c2234b592720
#
_cell.length_a   1.000
_cell.length_b   1.000
_cell.length_c   1.000
_cell.angle_alpha   90.00
_cell.angle_beta   90.00
_cell.angle_gamma   90.00
#
_symmetry.space_group_name_H-M   'P 1'
#
loop_
_entity.id
_entity.type
_entity.pdbx_description
1 polymer ?
#
loop_
_entity_poly.entity_id
_entity_poly.type
_entity_poly.pdbx_seq_one_letter_code
_entity_poly.pdbx_strand_id
1 'polypeptide(L)'
;MWGRWSYIGGGSGGNMFNQLLASGKITKTAINDALRRMKKSGITKPELEAFFKEILSGKNKSGLAFCTDEEGLIIDSVLSAQLVRSGNKALYQLIRDRYVCRMSKKAMAKELNEKHPEWCLRTCESRIDVWLNLAESMLYAPMCDALGTNGDRFYLNSCAKSA
;
A
#
# COMPACT_ATOMS: atom_id res chain seq x y z
N MET A 1 0.18 -3.99 1.30
CA MET A 1 -1.28 -4.06 1.45
C MET A 1 -1.95 -2.75 1.11
N TRP A 2 -2.00 -1.78 2.03
CA TRP A 2 -2.68 -0.49 1.86
C TRP A 2 -2.32 0.24 0.56
N GLY A 3 -1.08 0.31 0.15
CA GLY A 3 -0.68 0.98 -1.08
C GLY A 3 -1.33 0.39 -2.34
N ARG A 4 -1.52 -0.93 -2.39
CA ARG A 4 -2.26 -1.57 -3.50
C ARG A 4 -3.75 -1.28 -3.42
N TRP A 5 -4.32 -1.35 -2.22
CA TRP A 5 -5.72 -1.03 -1.99
C TRP A 5 -6.01 0.42 -2.38
N SER A 6 -5.20 1.36 -1.91
CA SER A 6 -5.33 2.78 -2.24
C SER A 6 -5.17 3.07 -3.75
N TYR A 7 -4.28 2.33 -4.42
CA TYR A 7 -4.06 2.45 -5.87
C TYR A 7 -5.25 1.92 -6.69
N ILE A 8 -5.82 0.78 -6.29
CA ILE A 8 -6.99 0.17 -6.97
C ILE A 8 -8.21 1.10 -6.84
N GLY A 9 -8.22 1.93 -5.81
CA GLY A 9 -9.22 2.95 -5.57
C GLY A 9 -10.38 2.46 -4.70
N GLY A 10 -10.63 3.17 -3.62
CA GLY A 10 -11.78 2.97 -2.73
C GLY A 10 -13.09 3.51 -3.32
N GLY A 11 -13.28 3.45 -4.64
CA GLY A 11 -14.56 3.77 -5.30
C GLY A 11 -15.40 2.52 -5.52
N SER A 12 -16.66 2.70 -5.91
CA SER A 12 -17.62 1.59 -6.12
C SER A 12 -17.15 0.46 -7.05
N GLY A 13 -16.16 0.73 -7.92
CA GLY A 13 -15.51 -0.28 -8.75
C GLY A 13 -14.33 -1.00 -8.07
N GLY A 14 -13.75 -0.44 -7.01
CA GLY A 14 -12.62 -1.02 -6.28
C GLY A 14 -13.03 -2.13 -5.32
N ASN A 15 -14.18 -2.03 -4.70
CA ASN A 15 -14.68 -2.94 -3.68
C ASN A 15 -14.71 -4.41 -4.17
N MET A 16 -15.25 -4.67 -5.35
CA MET A 16 -15.36 -6.03 -5.90
C MET A 16 -13.97 -6.66 -6.17
N PHE A 17 -13.00 -5.88 -6.65
CA PHE A 17 -11.66 -6.38 -6.92
C PHE A 17 -10.89 -6.64 -5.63
N ASN A 18 -11.02 -5.76 -4.65
CA ASN A 18 -10.42 -5.93 -3.34
C ASN A 18 -10.99 -7.15 -2.61
N GLN A 19 -12.30 -7.37 -2.67
CA GLN A 19 -12.95 -8.54 -2.11
C GLN A 19 -12.47 -9.82 -2.80
N LEU A 20 -12.37 -9.83 -4.13
CA LEU A 20 -11.84 -10.96 -4.88
C LEU A 20 -10.41 -11.29 -4.46
N LEU A 21 -9.54 -10.28 -4.37
CA LEU A 21 -8.14 -10.44 -4.01
C LEU A 21 -7.97 -10.84 -2.54
N ALA A 22 -8.82 -10.32 -1.65
CA ALA A 22 -8.79 -10.64 -0.22
C ALA A 22 -9.35 -12.03 0.10
N SER A 23 -10.26 -12.55 -0.72
CA SER A 23 -10.89 -13.87 -0.49
C SER A 23 -9.91 -15.05 -0.56
N GLY A 24 -8.69 -14.85 -1.08
CA GLY A 24 -7.71 -15.92 -1.29
C GLY A 24 -8.10 -16.97 -2.33
N LYS A 25 -9.34 -16.93 -2.83
CA LYS A 25 -9.89 -17.86 -3.83
C LYS A 25 -9.83 -17.25 -5.22
N ILE A 26 -8.62 -16.90 -5.67
CA ILE A 26 -8.42 -16.27 -6.97
C ILE A 26 -8.41 -17.36 -8.04
N THR A 27 -9.55 -17.60 -8.65
CA THR A 27 -9.67 -18.52 -9.79
C THR A 27 -9.47 -17.76 -11.11
N LYS A 28 -9.01 -18.48 -12.15
CA LYS A 28 -8.89 -17.91 -13.50
C LYS A 28 -10.22 -17.33 -14.01
N THR A 29 -11.33 -18.00 -13.70
CA THR A 29 -12.68 -17.58 -14.06
C THR A 29 -13.02 -16.23 -13.39
N ALA A 30 -12.78 -16.11 -12.09
CA ALA A 30 -13.07 -14.88 -11.34
C ALA A 30 -12.27 -13.69 -11.85
N ILE A 31 -10.99 -13.88 -12.21
CA ILE A 31 -10.15 -12.83 -12.81
C ILE A 31 -10.69 -12.41 -14.19
N ASN A 32 -11.03 -13.38 -15.03
CA ASN A 32 -11.56 -13.10 -16.37
C ASN A 32 -12.90 -12.33 -16.29
N ASP A 33 -13.76 -12.71 -15.36
CA ASP A 33 -15.01 -11.99 -15.10
C ASP A 33 -14.77 -10.57 -14.59
N ALA A 34 -13.80 -10.40 -13.71
CA ALA A 34 -13.39 -9.09 -13.22
C ALA A 34 -12.88 -8.19 -14.37
N LEU A 35 -11.99 -8.71 -15.22
CA LEU A 35 -11.47 -7.99 -16.40
C LEU A 35 -12.60 -7.65 -17.41
N ARG A 36 -13.55 -8.58 -17.62
CA ARG A 36 -14.69 -8.35 -18.49
C ARG A 36 -15.62 -7.25 -17.95
N ARG A 37 -15.87 -7.23 -16.65
CA ARG A 37 -16.65 -6.17 -15.99
C ARG A 37 -15.96 -4.82 -16.03
N MET A 38 -14.63 -4.77 -15.82
CA MET A 38 -13.85 -3.54 -16.00
C MET A 38 -14.02 -2.96 -17.40
N LYS A 39 -13.85 -3.80 -18.44
CA LYS A 39 -14.05 -3.38 -19.83
C LYS A 39 -15.46 -2.84 -20.08
N LYS A 40 -16.48 -3.54 -19.57
CA LYS A 40 -17.89 -3.13 -19.72
C LYS A 40 -18.20 -1.81 -19.02
N SER A 41 -17.53 -1.53 -17.89
CA SER A 41 -17.70 -0.29 -17.10
C SER A 41 -16.81 0.85 -17.57
N GLY A 42 -16.03 0.69 -18.65
CA GLY A 42 -15.12 1.71 -19.15
C GLY A 42 -13.94 2.01 -18.21
N ILE A 43 -13.67 1.12 -17.25
CA ILE A 43 -12.56 1.29 -16.30
C ILE A 43 -11.27 0.83 -16.99
N THR A 44 -10.47 1.78 -17.44
CA THR A 44 -9.14 1.52 -18.00
C THR A 44 -8.07 1.71 -16.93
N LYS A 45 -7.63 0.61 -16.32
CA LYS A 45 -6.47 0.60 -15.41
C LYS A 45 -5.47 -0.43 -15.93
N PRO A 46 -4.57 -0.06 -16.85
CA PRO A 46 -3.66 -1.00 -17.53
C PRO A 46 -2.75 -1.75 -16.55
N GLU A 47 -2.39 -1.12 -15.43
CA GLU A 47 -1.56 -1.75 -14.39
C GLU A 47 -2.32 -2.83 -13.61
N LEU A 48 -3.61 -2.66 -13.40
CA LEU A 48 -4.46 -3.68 -12.78
C LEU A 48 -4.67 -4.87 -13.74
N GLU A 49 -4.84 -4.59 -15.03
CA GLU A 49 -4.89 -5.63 -16.05
C GLU A 49 -3.57 -6.41 -16.14
N ALA A 50 -2.43 -5.72 -16.11
CA ALA A 50 -1.11 -6.35 -16.09
C ALA A 50 -0.93 -7.23 -14.85
N PHE A 51 -1.35 -6.74 -13.70
CA PHE A 51 -1.30 -7.49 -12.44
C PHE A 51 -2.16 -8.77 -12.49
N PHE A 52 -3.39 -8.70 -13.00
CA PHE A 52 -4.22 -9.88 -13.16
C PHE A 52 -3.63 -10.87 -14.18
N LYS A 53 -3.03 -10.40 -15.26
CA LYS A 53 -2.33 -11.25 -16.23
C LYS A 53 -1.13 -11.97 -15.59
N GLU A 54 -0.39 -11.31 -14.72
CA GLU A 54 0.70 -11.93 -13.95
C GLU A 54 0.19 -13.04 -13.03
N ILE A 55 -0.93 -12.81 -12.33
CA ILE A 55 -1.55 -13.85 -11.50
C ILE A 55 -1.97 -15.04 -12.34
N LEU A 56 -2.64 -14.80 -13.48
CA LEU A 56 -3.08 -15.86 -14.41
C LEU A 56 -1.93 -16.67 -14.98
N SER A 57 -0.78 -16.04 -15.22
CA SER A 57 0.42 -16.70 -15.75
C SER A 57 1.20 -17.50 -14.71
N GLY A 58 0.78 -17.47 -13.43
CA GLY A 58 1.47 -18.13 -12.32
C GLY A 58 2.82 -17.52 -11.96
N LYS A 59 3.18 -16.38 -12.56
CA LYS A 59 4.46 -15.68 -12.30
C LYS A 59 4.43 -14.91 -10.98
N ASN A 60 3.25 -14.61 -10.47
CA ASN A 60 3.10 -13.86 -9.23
C ASN A 60 3.20 -14.80 -8.02
N LYS A 61 4.41 -15.09 -7.60
CA LYS A 61 4.72 -15.85 -6.38
C LYS A 61 4.69 -14.98 -5.12
N SER A 62 4.27 -13.72 -5.23
CA SER A 62 4.27 -12.84 -4.08
C SER A 62 3.13 -13.24 -3.13
N GLY A 63 3.47 -13.85 -2.01
CA GLY A 63 2.61 -14.01 -0.84
C GLY A 63 2.24 -12.67 -0.19
N LEU A 64 2.14 -11.62 -1.01
CA LEU A 64 1.77 -10.29 -0.55
C LEU A 64 0.29 -10.30 -0.20
N ALA A 65 0.02 -10.12 1.07
CA ALA A 65 -1.33 -10.03 1.59
C ALA A 65 -2.10 -8.90 0.89
N PHE A 66 -3.34 -9.18 0.56
CA PHE A 66 -4.31 -8.19 0.14
C PHE A 66 -5.13 -7.75 1.34
N CYS A 67 -5.57 -6.51 1.39
CA CYS A 67 -6.49 -6.07 2.41
C CYS A 67 -7.91 -5.94 1.85
N THR A 68 -8.89 -6.17 2.70
CA THR A 68 -10.28 -5.86 2.43
C THR A 68 -10.48 -4.34 2.40
N ASP A 69 -11.63 -3.88 1.94
CA ASP A 69 -11.96 -2.44 1.99
C ASP A 69 -12.02 -1.94 3.43
N GLU A 70 -12.56 -2.74 4.35
CA GLU A 70 -12.62 -2.42 5.77
C GLU A 70 -11.21 -2.25 6.37
N GLU A 71 -10.32 -3.21 6.14
CA GLU A 71 -8.92 -3.14 6.55
C GLU A 71 -8.20 -1.93 5.91
N GLY A 72 -8.47 -1.66 4.65
CA GLY A 72 -7.91 -0.53 3.91
C GLY A 72 -8.35 0.81 4.50
N LEU A 73 -9.62 0.95 4.85
CA LEU A 73 -10.17 2.14 5.49
C LEU A 73 -9.62 2.34 6.90
N ILE A 74 -9.44 1.26 7.68
CA ILE A 74 -8.81 1.31 9.00
C ILE A 74 -7.37 1.85 8.87
N ILE A 75 -6.58 1.29 7.95
CA ILE A 75 -5.20 1.73 7.70
C ILE A 75 -5.18 3.21 7.27
N ASP A 76 -6.05 3.62 6.35
CA ASP A 76 -6.13 4.99 5.87
C ASP A 76 -6.50 5.97 6.99
N SER A 77 -7.42 5.57 7.86
CA SER A 77 -7.80 6.34 9.05
C SER A 77 -6.63 6.54 10.00
N VAL A 78 -5.85 5.48 10.28
CA VAL A 78 -4.65 5.55 11.13
C VAL A 78 -3.58 6.46 10.50
N LEU A 79 -3.31 6.30 9.20
CA LEU A 79 -2.37 7.16 8.47
C LEU A 79 -2.79 8.63 8.55
N SER A 80 -4.06 8.91 8.31
CA SER A 80 -4.61 10.26 8.39
C SER A 80 -4.50 10.84 9.80
N ALA A 81 -4.85 10.07 10.83
CA ALA A 81 -4.78 10.52 12.21
C ALA A 81 -3.33 10.79 12.65
N GLN A 82 -2.41 9.85 12.39
CA GLN A 82 -1.05 9.90 12.90
C GLN A 82 -0.12 10.83 12.10
N LEU A 83 -0.37 11.01 10.81
CA LEU A 83 0.54 11.80 9.97
C LEU A 83 -0.11 13.11 9.50
N VAL A 84 -1.36 13.10 9.02
CA VAL A 84 -1.98 14.31 8.47
C VAL A 84 -2.46 15.24 9.58
N ARG A 85 -3.26 14.73 10.53
CA ARG A 85 -3.81 15.55 11.62
C ARG A 85 -2.76 15.98 12.62
N SER A 86 -1.69 15.20 12.81
CA SER A 86 -0.55 15.57 13.66
C SER A 86 0.41 16.58 13.00
N GLY A 87 0.11 17.03 11.77
CA GLY A 87 0.93 18.02 11.08
C GLY A 87 2.08 17.44 10.25
N ASN A 88 2.28 16.13 10.25
CA ASN A 88 3.39 15.45 9.54
C ASN A 88 3.03 15.10 8.08
N LYS A 89 2.44 16.06 7.35
CA LYS A 89 1.99 15.86 5.96
C LYS A 89 3.12 15.43 5.02
N ALA A 90 4.35 15.87 5.27
CA ALA A 90 5.51 15.46 4.47
C ALA A 90 5.80 13.96 4.61
N LEU A 91 5.69 13.40 5.82
CA LEU A 91 5.83 11.96 6.04
C LEU A 91 4.69 11.16 5.40
N TYR A 92 3.46 11.70 5.45
CA TYR A 92 2.32 11.07 4.75
C TYR A 92 2.56 11.01 3.23
N GLN A 93 3.03 12.10 2.63
CA GLN A 93 3.35 12.12 1.21
C GLN A 93 4.46 11.11 0.87
N LEU A 94 5.48 11.03 1.70
CA LEU A 94 6.59 10.08 1.56
C LEU A 94 6.10 8.61 1.57
N ILE A 95 5.20 8.27 2.49
CA ILE A 95 4.56 6.95 2.57
C ILE A 95 3.72 6.69 1.31
N ARG A 96 2.96 7.66 0.82
CA ARG A 96 2.22 7.54 -0.44
C ARG A 96 3.15 7.28 -1.63
N ASP A 97 4.19 8.08 -1.78
CA ASP A 97 5.15 7.94 -2.88
C ASP A 97 5.80 6.55 -2.87
N ARG A 98 6.16 6.06 -1.68
CA ARG A 98 6.77 4.74 -1.52
C ARG A 98 5.81 3.59 -1.81
N TYR A 99 4.60 3.61 -1.23
CA TYR A 99 3.71 2.45 -1.19
C TYR A 99 2.56 2.50 -2.19
N VAL A 100 2.04 3.67 -2.53
CA VAL A 100 0.98 3.86 -3.53
C VAL A 100 1.59 4.07 -4.91
N CYS A 101 2.47 5.08 -5.05
CA CYS A 101 3.15 5.38 -6.32
C CYS A 101 4.29 4.41 -6.64
N ARG A 102 4.65 3.52 -5.70
CA ARG A 102 5.69 2.48 -5.84
C ARG A 102 7.07 3.03 -6.23
N MET A 103 7.36 4.24 -5.83
CA MET A 103 8.66 4.83 -6.09
C MET A 103 9.76 4.08 -5.35
N SER A 104 10.89 3.87 -6.04
CA SER A 104 12.08 3.35 -5.38
C SER A 104 12.69 4.42 -4.48
N LYS A 105 13.38 4.02 -3.40
CA LYS A 105 14.10 4.96 -2.52
C LYS A 105 15.06 5.85 -3.30
N LYS A 106 15.73 5.29 -4.33
CA LYS A 106 16.63 6.05 -5.22
C LYS A 106 15.88 7.09 -6.04
N ALA A 107 14.68 6.78 -6.54
CA ALA A 107 13.86 7.75 -7.27
C ALA A 107 13.42 8.89 -6.36
N MET A 108 12.95 8.57 -5.15
CA MET A 108 12.59 9.57 -4.14
C MET A 108 13.78 10.46 -3.74
N ALA A 109 14.97 9.87 -3.61
CA ALA A 109 16.19 10.61 -3.32
C ALA A 109 16.61 11.55 -4.45
N LYS A 110 16.41 11.16 -5.71
CA LYS A 110 16.65 12.03 -6.87
C LYS A 110 15.71 13.23 -6.87
N GLU A 111 14.41 13.02 -6.66
CA GLU A 111 13.44 14.12 -6.54
C GLU A 111 13.75 15.04 -5.37
N LEU A 112 14.22 14.48 -4.25
CA LEU A 112 14.66 15.27 -3.11
C LEU A 112 15.92 16.11 -3.44
N ASN A 113 16.86 15.54 -4.17
CA ASN A 113 18.06 16.23 -4.63
C ASN A 113 17.75 17.36 -5.64
N GLU A 114 16.76 17.16 -6.50
CA GLU A 114 16.28 18.21 -7.42
C GLU A 114 15.69 19.42 -6.67
N LYS A 115 14.98 19.15 -5.54
CA LYS A 115 14.42 20.20 -4.68
C LYS A 115 15.47 20.85 -3.77
N HIS A 116 16.54 20.14 -3.48
CA HIS A 116 17.62 20.53 -2.58
C HIS A 116 18.99 20.29 -3.24
N PRO A 117 19.36 21.11 -4.25
CA PRO A 117 20.62 20.92 -4.97
C PRO A 117 21.88 21.10 -4.11
N GLU A 118 21.73 21.76 -2.95
CA GLU A 118 22.78 21.90 -1.95
C GLU A 118 23.15 20.60 -1.23
N TRP A 119 22.30 19.57 -1.30
CA TRP A 119 22.57 18.27 -0.68
C TRP A 119 23.11 17.30 -1.71
N CYS A 120 24.13 16.52 -1.34
CA CYS A 120 24.56 15.45 -2.22
C CYS A 120 23.53 14.29 -2.24
N LEU A 121 23.51 13.54 -3.32
CA LEU A 121 22.55 12.44 -3.52
C LEU A 121 22.58 11.42 -2.37
N ARG A 122 23.76 11.10 -1.84
CA ARG A 122 23.92 10.19 -0.71
C ARG A 122 23.25 10.72 0.56
N THR A 123 23.31 12.03 0.78
CA THR A 123 22.58 12.68 1.88
C THR A 123 21.08 12.55 1.70
N CYS A 124 20.58 12.75 0.47
CA CYS A 124 19.18 12.57 0.14
C CYS A 124 18.71 11.13 0.36
N GLU A 125 19.50 10.13 -0.05
CA GLU A 125 19.20 8.71 0.20
C GLU A 125 19.09 8.42 1.70
N SER A 126 20.05 8.87 2.49
CA SER A 126 20.05 8.70 3.95
C SER A 126 18.84 9.37 4.61
N ARG A 127 18.46 10.57 4.15
CA ARG A 127 17.29 11.29 4.68
C ARG A 127 15.99 10.55 4.35
N ILE A 128 15.84 10.04 3.14
CA ILE A 128 14.68 9.22 2.74
C ILE A 128 14.56 7.98 3.64
N ASP A 129 15.68 7.28 3.90
CA ASP A 129 15.67 6.12 4.80
C ASP A 129 15.27 6.50 6.24
N VAL A 130 15.84 7.56 6.79
CA VAL A 130 15.49 8.03 8.14
C VAL A 130 14.02 8.43 8.24
N TRP A 131 13.50 9.17 7.27
CA TRP A 131 12.12 9.63 7.28
C TRP A 131 11.12 8.49 7.10
N LEU A 132 11.44 7.50 6.26
CA LEU A 132 10.60 6.28 6.13
C LEU A 132 10.57 5.51 7.45
N ASN A 133 11.72 5.27 8.07
CA ASN A 133 11.82 4.58 9.35
C ASN A 133 11.07 5.34 10.46
N LEU A 134 11.16 6.67 10.47
CA LEU A 134 10.42 7.50 11.43
C LEU A 134 8.90 7.34 11.23
N ALA A 135 8.42 7.45 9.99
CA ALA A 135 7.01 7.30 9.68
C ALA A 135 6.51 5.89 10.04
N GLU A 136 7.26 4.85 9.70
CA GLU A 136 6.94 3.46 10.04
C GLU A 136 6.89 3.26 11.57
N SER A 137 7.84 3.83 12.32
CA SER A 137 7.84 3.77 13.79
C SER A 137 6.65 4.48 14.41
N MET A 138 6.25 5.64 13.88
CA MET A 138 5.06 6.37 14.35
C MET A 138 3.77 5.61 14.08
N LEU A 139 3.73 4.82 13.01
CA LEU A 139 2.54 4.08 12.59
C LEU A 139 2.43 2.72 13.28
N TYR A 140 3.52 2.15 13.77
CA TYR A 140 3.57 0.76 14.24
C TYR A 140 2.55 0.47 15.35
N ALA A 141 2.64 1.16 16.48
CA ALA A 141 1.73 0.92 17.60
C ALA A 141 0.26 1.22 17.25
N PRO A 142 -0.10 2.38 16.63
CA PRO A 142 -1.47 2.65 16.20
C PRO A 142 -2.03 1.62 15.21
N MET A 143 -1.18 1.07 14.33
CA MET A 143 -1.60 0.01 13.40
C MET A 143 -1.84 -1.31 14.14
N CYS A 144 -0.98 -1.67 15.11
CA CYS A 144 -1.20 -2.83 15.95
C CYS A 144 -2.52 -2.73 16.71
N ASP A 145 -2.81 -1.58 17.30
CA ASP A 145 -4.02 -1.34 18.07
C ASP A 145 -5.28 -1.41 17.18
N ALA A 146 -5.22 -0.79 16.00
CA ALA A 146 -6.36 -0.73 15.09
C ALA A 146 -6.66 -2.07 14.40
N LEU A 147 -5.63 -2.86 14.10
CA LEU A 147 -5.74 -4.14 13.40
C LEU A 147 -5.70 -5.35 14.33
N GLY A 148 -5.33 -5.17 15.60
CA GLY A 148 -5.16 -6.25 16.57
C GLY A 148 -6.45 -7.01 16.90
N THR A 149 -7.61 -6.41 16.71
CA THR A 149 -8.91 -7.09 16.83
C THR A 149 -9.25 -7.98 15.63
N ASN A 150 -8.56 -7.77 14.48
CA ASN A 150 -8.70 -8.54 13.25
C ASN A 150 -7.44 -9.41 12.97
N GLY A 151 -6.68 -9.71 14.01
CA GLY A 151 -5.27 -10.08 14.00
C GLY A 151 -4.87 -11.43 13.39
N ASP A 152 -5.79 -12.30 12.97
CA ASP A 152 -5.42 -13.62 12.46
C ASP A 152 -4.77 -13.57 11.06
N ARG A 153 -4.89 -12.44 10.34
CA ARG A 153 -4.33 -12.25 9.00
C ARG A 153 -3.05 -11.42 8.95
N PHE A 154 -2.77 -10.67 9.99
CA PHE A 154 -1.61 -9.77 10.05
C PHE A 154 -0.60 -10.30 11.06
N TYR A 155 0.36 -11.08 10.57
CA TYR A 155 1.60 -11.30 11.32
C TYR A 155 2.40 -9.98 11.29
N LEU A 156 2.02 -9.06 12.13
CA LEU A 156 2.94 -8.00 12.55
C LEU A 156 3.99 -8.74 13.39
N ASN A 157 5.17 -8.97 12.80
CA ASN A 157 6.27 -9.63 13.45
C ASN A 157 6.46 -9.01 14.83
N SER A 158 6.08 -9.80 15.82
CA SER A 158 6.33 -9.59 17.25
C SER A 158 6.02 -8.18 17.78
N CYS A 159 4.77 -7.91 18.12
CA CYS A 159 4.57 -7.40 19.45
C CYS A 159 5.14 -8.48 20.38
N ALA A 160 6.44 -8.41 20.64
CA ALA A 160 7.06 -9.24 21.65
C ALA A 160 6.20 -9.10 22.89
N LYS A 161 5.61 -10.20 23.33
CA LYS A 161 4.99 -10.31 24.63
C LYS A 161 6.08 -9.93 25.63
N SER A 162 6.08 -8.67 26.05
CA SER A 162 6.76 -8.30 27.27
C SER A 162 5.96 -8.94 28.37
N ALA A 163 6.44 -10.08 28.81
CA ALA A 163 5.99 -10.70 30.04
C ALA A 163 6.35 -9.81 31.22
#